data_d1db4430126ec030af23d7ce8571d59e
#
_entry.id   d1db4430126ec030af23d7ce8571d59e
#
_cell.length_a   1.000
_cell.length_b   1.000
_cell.length_c   1.000
_cell.angle_alpha   90.00
_cell.angle_beta   90.00
_cell.angle_gamma   90.00
#
_symmetry.space_group_name_H-M   'P 1'
#
loop_
_entity.id
_entity.type
_entity.pdbx_description
1 polymer ?
#
loop_
_entity_poly.entity_id
_entity_poly.type
_entity_poly.pdbx_seq_one_letter_code
_entity_poly.pdbx_strand_id
1 'polypeptide(L)'
;VLFRSASLLDTKVVNHEILVFIGKQGIYKTTWMQRLLPVELQRYFYVKSNSRRVSKDDLFTLTEFALVCLEELEEMTSAQVSQLKAITGMTDVNERAAYGHFKESRPHIASFCGTSNNVTFLNDLSGNRRWLPFEVDSIDSPFDYPIDYAGVYAQGYALWKSGFHYWFEQEEIDAVNLHNRYFEVPCLERELVQVYYRRPMPGEECMFLTNAQILGHINIGIRQPLSPTRLGLVMKQEGYEAVRSGGRRGYRVVELKGDEIYRNQCAMARYVGD
;
A
#
# COMPACT_ATOMS: atom_id res chain seq x y z
N VAL A 1 17.44 -4.03 1.91
CA VAL A 1 18.79 -4.32 1.34
C VAL A 1 18.76 -5.55 0.46
N LEU A 2 18.19 -6.69 0.91
CA LEU A 2 18.22 -7.96 0.17
C LEU A 2 17.49 -7.90 -1.18
N PHE A 3 16.24 -7.43 -1.21
CA PHE A 3 15.50 -7.18 -2.45
C PHE A 3 16.27 -6.27 -3.41
N ARG A 4 16.87 -5.23 -2.86
CA ARG A 4 17.68 -4.29 -3.62
C ARG A 4 18.90 -4.98 -4.24
N SER A 5 19.62 -5.80 -3.47
CA SER A 5 20.75 -6.56 -3.97
C SER A 5 20.32 -7.52 -5.08
N ALA A 6 19.19 -8.23 -4.90
CA ALA A 6 18.66 -9.14 -5.90
C ALA A 6 18.30 -8.42 -7.22
N SER A 7 17.60 -7.28 -7.17
CA SER A 7 17.21 -6.51 -8.38
C SER A 7 18.40 -5.88 -9.13
N LEU A 8 19.53 -5.67 -8.46
CA LEU A 8 20.75 -5.21 -9.12
C LEU A 8 21.55 -6.34 -9.78
N LEU A 9 21.44 -7.55 -9.24
CA LEU A 9 22.21 -8.71 -9.69
C LEU A 9 21.44 -9.55 -10.71
N ASP A 10 20.11 -9.50 -10.68
CA ASP A 10 19.24 -10.16 -11.64
C ASP A 10 18.17 -9.17 -12.16
N THR A 11 18.27 -8.83 -13.43
CA THR A 11 17.35 -7.89 -14.10
C THR A 11 15.92 -8.40 -14.23
N LYS A 12 15.67 -9.67 -13.95
CA LYS A 12 14.32 -10.26 -13.90
C LYS A 12 13.61 -10.05 -12.58
N VAL A 13 14.35 -9.63 -11.55
CA VAL A 13 13.83 -9.40 -10.21
C VAL A 13 13.42 -7.93 -10.05
N VAL A 14 12.14 -7.70 -9.87
CA VAL A 14 11.59 -6.36 -9.61
C VAL A 14 11.16 -6.29 -8.15
N ASN A 15 11.70 -5.31 -7.43
CA ASN A 15 11.25 -5.01 -6.08
C ASN A 15 10.04 -4.06 -6.15
N HIS A 16 8.88 -4.58 -5.79
CA HIS A 16 7.63 -3.82 -5.75
C HIS A 16 7.15 -3.49 -4.32
N GLU A 17 7.88 -3.92 -3.30
CA GLU A 17 7.64 -3.52 -1.92
C GLU A 17 8.21 -2.13 -1.64
N ILE A 18 7.46 -1.38 -0.83
CA ILE A 18 7.76 0.00 -0.47
C ILE A 18 7.91 0.08 1.04
N LEU A 19 9.14 0.24 1.52
CA LEU A 19 9.41 0.50 2.95
C LEU A 19 8.93 1.91 3.30
N VAL A 20 8.06 2.03 4.30
CA VAL A 20 7.51 3.33 4.73
C VAL A 20 7.85 3.61 6.19
N PHE A 21 8.44 4.77 6.46
CA PHE A 21 8.61 5.29 7.81
C PHE A 21 7.55 6.34 8.12
N ILE A 22 6.81 6.09 9.20
CA ILE A 22 5.74 6.96 9.69
C ILE A 22 6.21 7.59 11.00
N GLY A 23 6.05 8.88 11.15
CA GLY A 23 6.45 9.59 12.37
C GLY A 23 6.56 11.09 12.17
N LYS A 24 6.88 11.80 13.24
CA LYS A 24 6.95 13.27 13.24
C LYS A 24 7.90 13.81 12.18
N GLN A 25 7.62 15.02 11.72
CA GLN A 25 8.53 15.73 10.82
C GLN A 25 9.87 16.02 11.53
N GLY A 26 10.97 15.98 10.78
CA GLY A 26 12.30 16.37 11.28
C GLY A 26 13.08 15.26 12.00
N ILE A 27 12.56 14.03 12.12
CA ILE A 27 13.26 12.90 12.76
C ILE A 27 14.18 12.10 11.82
N TYR A 28 14.68 12.69 10.76
CA TYR A 28 15.63 12.10 9.79
C TYR A 28 15.11 10.95 8.92
N LYS A 29 13.79 10.76 8.74
CA LYS A 29 13.23 9.65 7.94
C LYS A 29 13.85 9.57 6.53
N THR A 30 13.73 10.62 5.74
CA THR A 30 14.28 10.70 4.37
C THR A 30 15.79 10.62 4.36
N THR A 31 16.48 11.28 5.31
CA THR A 31 17.94 11.24 5.44
C THR A 31 18.43 9.82 5.71
N TRP A 32 17.73 9.08 6.57
CA TRP A 32 18.06 7.68 6.85
C TRP A 32 17.89 6.81 5.61
N MET A 33 16.80 6.99 4.85
CA MET A 33 16.58 6.28 3.58
C MET A 33 17.69 6.58 2.56
N GLN A 34 18.11 7.82 2.43
CA GLN A 34 19.22 8.20 1.56
C GLN A 34 20.52 7.51 1.95
N ARG A 35 20.76 7.39 3.26
CA ARG A 35 21.97 6.74 3.78
C ARG A 35 21.95 5.21 3.73
N LEU A 36 20.91 4.58 3.20
CA LEU A 36 20.99 3.18 2.76
C LEU A 36 21.97 3.01 1.59
N LEU A 37 22.24 4.07 0.85
CA LEU A 37 23.24 4.08 -0.22
C LEU A 37 24.56 4.66 0.29
N PRO A 38 25.71 4.01 -0.02
CA PRO A 38 27.05 4.58 0.22
C PRO A 38 27.18 5.96 -0.45
N VAL A 39 28.09 6.78 0.06
CA VAL A 39 28.27 8.17 -0.41
C VAL A 39 28.47 8.25 -1.92
N GLU A 40 29.21 7.31 -2.50
CA GLU A 40 29.51 7.22 -3.93
C GLU A 40 28.25 6.92 -4.78
N LEU A 41 27.25 6.29 -4.17
CA LEU A 41 26.00 5.89 -4.83
C LEU A 41 24.82 6.80 -4.49
N GLN A 42 24.98 7.79 -3.60
CA GLN A 42 23.89 8.69 -3.21
C GLN A 42 23.33 9.51 -4.38
N ARG A 43 24.09 9.73 -5.44
CA ARG A 43 23.60 10.33 -6.70
C ARG A 43 22.47 9.52 -7.36
N TYR A 44 22.31 8.25 -6.99
CA TYR A 44 21.24 7.38 -7.48
C TYR A 44 20.06 7.30 -6.49
N PHE A 45 20.03 8.18 -5.51
CA PHE A 45 18.86 8.42 -4.66
C PHE A 45 18.03 9.54 -5.25
N TYR A 46 16.75 9.29 -5.44
CA TYR A 46 15.81 10.27 -5.97
C TYR A 46 14.67 10.48 -4.97
N VAL A 47 14.36 11.74 -4.68
CA VAL A 47 13.22 12.12 -3.85
C VAL A 47 12.11 12.63 -4.77
N LYS A 48 10.96 11.98 -4.71
CA LYS A 48 9.76 12.39 -5.41
C LYS A 48 8.77 12.98 -4.43
N SER A 49 8.50 14.29 -4.57
CA SER A 49 7.35 14.92 -3.92
C SER A 49 6.07 14.49 -4.64
N ASN A 50 5.06 14.05 -3.87
CA ASN A 50 3.81 13.48 -4.39
C ASN A 50 2.84 14.49 -4.98
N SER A 51 3.20 15.76 -5.05
CA SER A 51 2.36 16.84 -5.57
C SER A 51 2.04 16.75 -7.07
N ARG A 52 2.65 15.83 -7.82
CA ARG A 52 2.51 15.71 -9.28
C ARG A 52 2.08 14.32 -9.72
N ARG A 53 1.30 14.27 -10.80
CA ARG A 53 0.97 13.02 -11.50
C ARG A 53 2.24 12.33 -11.99
N VAL A 54 2.19 11.00 -12.06
CA VAL A 54 3.26 10.22 -12.68
C VAL A 54 3.39 10.65 -14.13
N SER A 55 4.58 11.11 -14.51
CA SER A 55 4.94 11.57 -15.85
C SER A 55 5.78 10.52 -16.58
N LYS A 56 6.12 10.77 -17.84
CA LYS A 56 7.09 9.93 -18.58
C LYS A 56 8.47 9.98 -17.93
N ASP A 57 8.86 11.13 -17.39
CA ASP A 57 10.14 11.28 -16.71
C ASP A 57 10.23 10.38 -15.47
N ASP A 58 9.09 10.17 -14.79
CA ASP A 58 9.03 9.24 -13.66
C ASP A 58 9.27 7.77 -14.09
N LEU A 59 8.96 7.41 -15.35
CA LEU A 59 9.28 6.08 -15.86
C LEU A 59 10.79 5.91 -16.07
N PHE A 60 11.50 6.97 -16.50
CA PHE A 60 12.96 6.92 -16.61
C PHE A 60 13.63 6.79 -15.23
N THR A 61 13.05 7.37 -14.16
CA THR A 61 13.60 7.20 -12.81
C THR A 61 13.70 5.73 -12.39
N LEU A 62 12.83 4.86 -12.91
CA LEU A 62 12.86 3.41 -12.63
C LEU A 62 14.12 2.74 -13.18
N THR A 63 14.71 3.31 -14.21
CA THR A 63 15.86 2.74 -14.93
C THR A 63 17.19 3.45 -14.61
N GLU A 64 17.13 4.61 -13.97
CA GLU A 64 18.29 5.46 -13.72
C GLU A 64 18.66 5.52 -12.23
N PHE A 65 17.67 5.43 -11.36
CA PHE A 65 17.89 5.55 -9.93
C PHE A 65 17.87 4.20 -9.22
N ALA A 66 18.62 4.17 -8.15
CA ALA A 66 18.75 2.99 -7.32
C ALA A 66 17.65 2.90 -6.28
N LEU A 67 17.30 4.02 -5.66
CA LEU A 67 16.29 4.12 -4.61
C LEU A 67 15.48 5.39 -4.83
N VAL A 68 14.17 5.22 -4.95
CA VAL A 68 13.20 6.31 -5.12
C VAL A 68 12.43 6.47 -3.81
N CYS A 69 12.57 7.62 -3.17
CA CYS A 69 11.86 7.97 -1.95
C CYS A 69 10.61 8.80 -2.27
N LEU A 70 9.46 8.32 -1.86
CA LEU A 70 8.18 8.98 -1.99
C LEU A 70 7.89 9.72 -0.68
N GLU A 71 7.87 11.05 -0.72
CA GLU A 71 7.56 11.85 0.46
C GLU A 71 6.07 12.18 0.53
N GLU A 72 5.58 12.45 1.74
CA GLU A 72 4.21 12.90 2.01
C GLU A 72 3.16 11.92 1.43
N LEU A 73 3.31 10.62 1.75
CA LEU A 73 2.42 9.59 1.24
C LEU A 73 0.95 9.82 1.61
N GLU A 74 0.69 10.52 2.72
CA GLU A 74 -0.63 10.93 3.18
C GLU A 74 -1.36 11.86 2.18
N GLU A 75 -0.62 12.60 1.35
CA GLU A 75 -1.16 13.51 0.34
C GLU A 75 -1.50 12.79 -0.99
N MET A 76 -1.15 11.51 -1.13
CA MET A 76 -1.41 10.76 -2.37
C MET A 76 -2.89 10.49 -2.57
N THR A 77 -3.38 10.81 -3.75
CA THR A 77 -4.73 10.43 -4.18
C THR A 77 -4.78 8.94 -4.58
N SER A 78 -5.97 8.34 -4.51
CA SER A 78 -6.18 6.94 -4.96
C SER A 78 -5.75 6.70 -6.42
N ALA A 79 -5.86 7.73 -7.28
CA ALA A 79 -5.38 7.65 -8.67
C ALA A 79 -3.85 7.57 -8.76
N GLN A 80 -3.13 8.33 -7.93
CA GLN A 80 -1.67 8.28 -7.86
C GLN A 80 -1.19 6.95 -7.29
N VAL A 81 -1.84 6.43 -6.25
CA VAL A 81 -1.55 5.10 -5.71
C VAL A 81 -1.75 4.01 -6.77
N SER A 82 -2.84 4.10 -7.57
CA SER A 82 -3.08 3.15 -8.65
C SER A 82 -2.01 3.22 -9.76
N GLN A 83 -1.56 4.42 -10.10
CA GLN A 83 -0.45 4.62 -11.05
C GLN A 83 0.87 4.06 -10.48
N LEU A 84 1.18 4.34 -9.21
CA LEU A 84 2.37 3.81 -8.54
C LEU A 84 2.38 2.28 -8.55
N LYS A 85 1.24 1.64 -8.27
CA LYS A 85 1.11 0.17 -8.36
C LYS A 85 1.41 -0.38 -9.75
N ALA A 86 1.01 0.34 -10.79
CA ALA A 86 1.29 -0.06 -12.17
C ALA A 86 2.79 0.03 -12.48
N ILE A 87 3.43 1.13 -12.12
CA ILE A 87 4.85 1.34 -12.43
C ILE A 87 5.80 0.48 -11.59
N THR A 88 5.49 0.27 -10.31
CA THR A 88 6.33 -0.58 -9.43
C THR A 88 6.34 -2.05 -9.85
N GLY A 89 5.33 -2.50 -10.59
CA GLY A 89 5.25 -3.86 -11.10
C GLY A 89 5.82 -4.06 -12.51
N MET A 90 6.33 -3.01 -13.17
CA MET A 90 6.94 -3.13 -14.50
C MET A 90 8.30 -3.80 -14.40
N THR A 91 8.60 -4.74 -15.29
CA THR A 91 9.93 -5.36 -15.41
C THR A 91 10.85 -4.50 -16.25
N ASP A 92 10.29 -3.87 -17.28
CA ASP A 92 11.00 -3.07 -18.26
C ASP A 92 10.23 -1.80 -18.58
N VAL A 93 10.94 -0.74 -18.85
CA VAL A 93 10.41 0.53 -19.35
C VAL A 93 10.70 0.66 -20.83
N ASN A 94 9.63 0.64 -21.63
CA ASN A 94 9.70 0.77 -23.09
C ASN A 94 9.27 2.17 -23.51
N GLU A 95 10.15 3.14 -23.37
CA GLU A 95 9.88 4.53 -23.68
C GLU A 95 10.93 5.15 -24.59
N ARG A 96 10.54 6.21 -25.29
CA ARG A 96 11.43 7.00 -26.12
C ARG A 96 12.02 8.13 -25.29
N ALA A 97 13.35 8.17 -25.21
CA ALA A 97 14.06 9.28 -24.59
C ALA A 97 13.70 10.62 -25.28
N ALA A 98 13.84 11.73 -24.55
CA ALA A 98 13.69 13.04 -25.15
C ALA A 98 14.65 13.17 -26.35
N TYR A 99 14.11 13.58 -27.50
CA TYR A 99 14.81 13.67 -28.79
C TYR A 99 15.30 12.33 -29.40
N GLY A 100 14.99 11.18 -28.79
CA GLY A 100 15.25 9.86 -29.38
C GLY A 100 14.32 9.56 -30.56
N HIS A 101 14.78 8.78 -31.54
CA HIS A 101 13.96 8.38 -32.70
C HIS A 101 13.18 7.08 -32.43
N PHE A 102 13.72 6.19 -31.59
CA PHE A 102 13.15 4.87 -31.33
C PHE A 102 12.85 4.68 -29.83
N LYS A 103 11.92 3.78 -29.52
CA LYS A 103 11.71 3.29 -28.16
C LYS A 103 12.85 2.35 -27.79
N GLU A 104 13.34 2.48 -26.56
CA GLU A 104 14.34 1.59 -25.98
C GLU A 104 13.73 0.86 -24.80
N SER A 105 14.02 -0.43 -24.68
CA SER A 105 13.69 -1.21 -23.51
C SER A 105 14.83 -1.12 -22.51
N ARG A 106 14.53 -0.67 -21.31
CA ARG A 106 15.49 -0.55 -20.20
C ARG A 106 14.96 -1.29 -18.99
N PRO A 107 15.78 -2.08 -18.28
CA PRO A 107 15.32 -2.83 -17.12
C PRO A 107 14.96 -1.89 -15.97
N HIS A 108 13.93 -2.25 -15.23
CA HIS A 108 13.57 -1.59 -13.98
C HIS A 108 14.55 -2.01 -12.88
N ILE A 109 15.37 -1.08 -12.40
CA ILE A 109 16.36 -1.30 -11.35
C ILE A 109 16.02 -0.62 -10.02
N ALA A 110 15.06 0.30 -10.00
CA ALA A 110 14.71 1.06 -8.81
C ALA A 110 14.05 0.21 -7.72
N SER A 111 14.37 0.49 -6.48
CA SER A 111 13.57 0.11 -5.32
C SER A 111 12.88 1.35 -4.75
N PHE A 112 11.81 1.14 -3.99
CA PHE A 112 11.03 2.24 -3.43
C PHE A 112 11.10 2.27 -1.92
N CYS A 113 11.09 3.46 -1.37
CA CYS A 113 10.81 3.74 0.04
C CYS A 113 9.88 4.96 0.12
N GLY A 114 9.37 5.24 1.30
CA GLY A 114 8.53 6.42 1.48
C GLY A 114 8.45 6.89 2.91
N THR A 115 7.91 8.09 3.08
CA THR A 115 7.70 8.69 4.40
C THR A 115 6.27 9.22 4.50
N SER A 116 5.71 9.13 5.70
CA SER A 116 4.44 9.74 6.06
C SER A 116 4.56 10.42 7.43
N ASN A 117 3.80 11.48 7.64
CA ASN A 117 3.64 12.10 8.94
C ASN A 117 2.36 11.65 9.64
N ASN A 118 1.44 11.05 8.88
CA ASN A 118 0.18 10.52 9.38
C ASN A 118 0.23 8.99 9.44
N VAL A 119 -0.26 8.42 10.53
CA VAL A 119 -0.37 6.96 10.70
C VAL A 119 -1.30 6.39 9.63
N THR A 120 -2.46 7.01 9.41
CA THR A 120 -3.42 6.58 8.40
C THR A 120 -3.14 7.26 7.06
N PHE A 121 -2.41 6.59 6.18
CA PHE A 121 -2.03 7.09 4.87
C PHE A 121 -2.49 6.20 3.70
N LEU A 122 -2.90 4.95 3.98
CA LEU A 122 -3.36 4.01 2.94
C LEU A 122 -4.81 4.29 2.56
N ASN A 123 -5.00 5.05 1.49
CA ASN A 123 -6.31 5.46 1.00
C ASN A 123 -6.90 4.53 -0.08
N ASP A 124 -6.16 3.52 -0.53
CA ASP A 124 -6.63 2.52 -1.50
C ASP A 124 -6.84 1.17 -0.81
N LEU A 125 -8.07 0.71 -0.80
CA LEU A 125 -8.48 -0.58 -0.22
C LEU A 125 -7.97 -1.79 -1.02
N SER A 126 -7.30 -1.60 -2.17
CA SER A 126 -6.80 -2.68 -3.01
C SER A 126 -5.27 -2.71 -3.06
N GLY A 127 -4.67 -3.89 -2.79
CA GLY A 127 -3.23 -4.11 -3.02
C GLY A 127 -2.31 -3.41 -2.03
N ASN A 128 -2.69 -3.35 -0.75
CA ASN A 128 -1.86 -2.81 0.31
C ASN A 128 -0.63 -3.68 0.62
N ARG A 129 -0.53 -4.88 0.08
CA ARG A 129 0.59 -5.82 0.27
C ARG A 129 1.97 -5.27 -0.12
N ARG A 130 2.01 -4.19 -0.92
CA ARG A 130 3.27 -3.56 -1.33
C ARG A 130 3.86 -2.65 -0.27
N TRP A 131 3.05 -2.20 0.66
CA TRP A 131 3.44 -1.26 1.68
C TRP A 131 3.95 -1.99 2.90
N LEU A 132 5.14 -1.61 3.37
CA LEU A 132 5.75 -2.10 4.60
C LEU A 132 5.91 -0.92 5.55
N PRO A 133 4.81 -0.49 6.22
CA PRO A 133 4.81 0.65 7.11
C PRO A 133 5.39 0.30 8.48
N PHE A 134 6.20 1.21 9.01
CA PHE A 134 6.74 1.15 10.37
C PHE A 134 6.58 2.52 11.02
N GLU A 135 6.00 2.54 12.20
CA GLU A 135 5.99 3.74 13.04
C GLU A 135 7.37 3.91 13.67
N VAL A 136 7.89 5.13 13.59
CA VAL A 136 9.23 5.48 14.07
C VAL A 136 9.11 6.67 15.01
N ASP A 137 9.44 6.46 16.26
CA ASP A 137 9.41 7.49 17.30
C ASP A 137 10.59 8.45 17.17
N SER A 138 11.79 7.91 16.93
CA SER A 138 13.03 8.67 16.77
C SER A 138 14.02 7.90 15.90
N ILE A 139 14.90 8.61 15.24
CA ILE A 139 16.05 8.07 14.52
C ILE A 139 17.28 8.79 15.06
N ASP A 140 18.28 8.03 15.53
CA ASP A 140 19.56 8.59 15.89
C ASP A 140 20.18 9.31 14.66
N SER A 141 20.94 10.38 14.93
CA SER A 141 21.52 11.16 13.86
C SER A 141 22.32 10.26 12.91
N PRO A 142 21.92 10.13 11.63
CA PRO A 142 22.64 9.28 10.69
C PRO A 142 24.05 9.81 10.35
N PHE A 143 24.40 10.97 10.87
CA PHE A 143 25.73 11.59 10.70
C PHE A 143 26.70 11.09 11.80
N ASP A 144 26.17 10.76 12.97
CA ASP A 144 26.97 10.36 14.13
C ASP A 144 27.15 8.83 14.19
N TYR A 145 26.25 8.10 13.52
CA TYR A 145 26.27 6.62 13.48
C TYR A 145 26.47 6.12 12.04
N PRO A 146 27.73 5.95 11.59
CA PRO A 146 28.00 5.49 10.23
C PRO A 146 27.56 4.03 10.03
N ILE A 147 27.03 3.75 8.85
CA ILE A 147 26.63 2.39 8.44
C ILE A 147 27.89 1.65 7.95
N ASP A 148 28.10 0.42 8.41
CA ASP A 148 29.07 -0.50 7.80
C ASP A 148 28.52 -1.02 6.48
N TYR A 149 28.68 -0.25 5.43
CA TYR A 149 28.21 -0.62 4.10
C TYR A 149 28.82 -1.92 3.59
N ALA A 150 30.10 -2.15 3.84
CA ALA A 150 30.80 -3.36 3.39
C ALA A 150 30.15 -4.61 4.03
N GLY A 151 29.93 -4.59 5.34
CA GLY A 151 29.27 -5.68 6.07
C GLY A 151 27.83 -5.89 5.62
N VAL A 152 27.03 -4.82 5.54
CA VAL A 152 25.60 -4.90 5.18
C VAL A 152 25.41 -5.44 3.75
N TYR A 153 26.17 -4.94 2.77
CA TYR A 153 26.05 -5.39 1.39
C TYR A 153 26.66 -6.79 1.18
N ALA A 154 27.76 -7.13 1.88
CA ALA A 154 28.31 -8.48 1.85
C ALA A 154 27.33 -9.51 2.42
N GLN A 155 26.64 -9.20 3.51
CA GLN A 155 25.60 -10.05 4.08
C GLN A 155 24.42 -10.20 3.09
N GLY A 156 23.94 -9.10 2.50
CA GLY A 156 22.87 -9.14 1.50
C GLY A 156 23.24 -10.01 0.28
N TYR A 157 24.48 -9.89 -0.20
CA TYR A 157 25.00 -10.72 -1.30
C TYR A 157 25.12 -12.19 -0.91
N ALA A 158 25.61 -12.50 0.29
CA ALA A 158 25.72 -13.86 0.78
C ALA A 158 24.35 -14.54 0.90
N LEU A 159 23.35 -13.83 1.44
CA LEU A 159 21.99 -14.31 1.52
C LEU A 159 21.38 -14.57 0.14
N TRP A 160 21.55 -13.64 -0.80
CA TRP A 160 21.09 -13.85 -2.18
C TRP A 160 21.75 -15.07 -2.83
N LYS A 161 23.07 -15.21 -2.68
CA LYS A 161 23.84 -16.34 -3.23
C LYS A 161 23.46 -17.69 -2.60
N SER A 162 23.03 -17.70 -1.34
CA SER A 162 22.57 -18.92 -0.67
C SER A 162 21.15 -19.35 -1.05
N GLY A 163 20.48 -18.58 -1.93
CA GLY A 163 19.10 -18.86 -2.31
C GLY A 163 18.09 -18.46 -1.24
N PHE A 164 18.44 -17.51 -0.37
CA PHE A 164 17.51 -17.00 0.63
C PHE A 164 16.25 -16.46 -0.05
N HIS A 165 15.09 -16.86 0.46
CA HIS A 165 13.78 -16.43 -0.01
C HIS A 165 13.55 -14.94 0.29
N TYR A 166 13.45 -14.09 -0.73
CA TYR A 166 13.36 -12.63 -0.60
C TYR A 166 12.03 -12.04 -1.11
N TRP A 167 11.06 -12.89 -1.46
CA TRP A 167 9.70 -12.49 -1.79
C TRP A 167 8.73 -13.01 -0.73
N PHE A 168 7.53 -12.44 -0.68
CA PHE A 168 6.47 -12.88 0.24
C PHE A 168 5.62 -13.98 -0.39
N GLU A 169 5.37 -15.04 0.36
CA GLU A 169 4.39 -16.06 0.04
C GLU A 169 2.98 -15.63 0.45
N GLN A 170 1.95 -16.41 0.08
CA GLN A 170 0.56 -16.01 0.30
C GLN A 170 0.24 -15.77 1.77
N GLU A 171 0.74 -16.60 2.68
CA GLU A 171 0.52 -16.43 4.13
C GLU A 171 1.16 -15.16 4.66
N GLU A 172 2.37 -14.83 4.21
CA GLU A 172 3.06 -13.59 4.57
C GLU A 172 2.36 -12.36 3.98
N ILE A 173 1.86 -12.46 2.73
CA ILE A 173 1.04 -11.42 2.10
C ILE A 173 -0.23 -11.16 2.91
N ASP A 174 -0.88 -12.21 3.41
CA ASP A 174 -2.08 -12.08 4.23
C ASP A 174 -1.77 -11.43 5.58
N ALA A 175 -0.62 -11.76 6.18
CA ALA A 175 -0.13 -11.12 7.40
C ALA A 175 0.20 -9.63 7.16
N VAL A 176 0.87 -9.28 6.07
CA VAL A 176 1.13 -7.89 5.67
C VAL A 176 -0.18 -7.13 5.45
N ASN A 177 -1.15 -7.72 4.75
CA ASN A 177 -2.44 -7.08 4.54
C ASN A 177 -3.20 -6.86 5.85
N LEU A 178 -3.12 -7.78 6.80
CA LEU A 178 -3.72 -7.64 8.13
C LEU A 178 -3.05 -6.51 8.92
N HIS A 179 -1.72 -6.48 8.94
CA HIS A 179 -0.95 -5.40 9.56
C HIS A 179 -1.29 -4.04 8.96
N ASN A 180 -1.42 -3.96 7.65
CA ASN A 180 -1.67 -2.72 6.92
C ASN A 180 -3.08 -2.13 7.17
N ARG A 181 -4.01 -2.90 7.70
CA ARG A 181 -5.35 -2.38 8.09
C ARG A 181 -5.26 -1.26 9.12
N TYR A 182 -4.28 -1.29 10.00
CA TYR A 182 -4.05 -0.24 10.99
C TYR A 182 -3.70 1.11 10.36
N PHE A 183 -3.08 1.09 9.19
CA PHE A 183 -2.65 2.29 8.46
C PHE A 183 -3.64 2.75 7.37
N GLU A 184 -4.78 2.07 7.24
CA GLU A 184 -5.81 2.47 6.28
C GLU A 184 -6.55 3.73 6.75
N VAL A 185 -6.77 4.64 5.80
CA VAL A 185 -7.65 5.79 6.04
C VAL A 185 -9.06 5.29 6.34
N PRO A 186 -9.73 5.81 7.37
CA PRO A 186 -11.10 5.42 7.70
C PRO A 186 -12.02 5.45 6.47
N CYS A 187 -12.82 4.42 6.31
CA CYS A 187 -13.68 4.21 5.16
C CYS A 187 -15.13 4.12 5.61
N LEU A 188 -15.92 5.13 5.24
CA LEU A 188 -17.33 5.22 5.64
C LEU A 188 -18.14 3.99 5.21
N GLU A 189 -17.85 3.44 4.01
CA GLU A 189 -18.52 2.22 3.56
C GLU A 189 -18.25 1.03 4.49
N ARG A 190 -17.01 0.91 5.04
CA ARG A 190 -16.66 -0.15 6.00
C ARG A 190 -17.39 0.03 7.32
N GLU A 191 -17.34 1.23 7.85
CA GLU A 191 -18.02 1.57 9.12
C GLU A 191 -19.52 1.27 9.04
N LEU A 192 -20.17 1.71 7.97
CA LEU A 192 -21.60 1.46 7.79
C LEU A 192 -21.91 -0.03 7.58
N VAL A 193 -21.11 -0.76 6.83
CA VAL A 193 -21.27 -2.21 6.68
C VAL A 193 -21.19 -2.89 8.05
N GLN A 194 -20.22 -2.54 8.88
CA GLN A 194 -20.04 -3.12 10.22
C GLN A 194 -21.17 -2.72 11.19
N VAL A 195 -21.78 -1.55 10.99
CA VAL A 195 -22.95 -1.12 11.79
C VAL A 195 -24.19 -1.92 11.44
N TYR A 196 -24.45 -2.16 10.17
CA TYR A 196 -25.74 -2.70 9.71
C TYR A 196 -25.71 -4.18 9.36
N TYR A 197 -24.52 -4.76 9.11
CA TYR A 197 -24.41 -6.14 8.62
C TYR A 197 -23.32 -6.92 9.32
N ARG A 198 -23.52 -8.23 9.39
CA ARG A 198 -22.46 -9.19 9.70
C ARG A 198 -22.47 -10.38 8.75
N ARG A 199 -21.41 -11.12 8.75
CA ARG A 199 -21.33 -12.38 8.01
C ARG A 199 -22.25 -13.43 8.64
N PRO A 200 -22.92 -14.26 7.84
CA PRO A 200 -23.68 -15.40 8.35
C PRO A 200 -22.74 -16.46 8.93
N MET A 201 -23.17 -17.11 9.99
CA MET A 201 -22.52 -18.32 10.49
C MET A 201 -22.92 -19.55 9.63
N PRO A 202 -22.13 -20.64 9.65
CA PRO A 202 -22.51 -21.87 8.94
C PRO A 202 -23.90 -22.35 9.36
N GLY A 203 -24.81 -22.51 8.37
CA GLY A 203 -26.18 -22.96 8.62
C GLY A 203 -27.17 -21.88 9.09
N GLU A 204 -26.74 -20.64 9.22
CA GLU A 204 -27.61 -19.53 9.63
C GLU A 204 -28.44 -19.01 8.44
N GLU A 205 -29.69 -18.64 8.71
CA GLU A 205 -30.52 -17.91 7.75
C GLU A 205 -29.86 -16.56 7.41
N CYS A 206 -29.74 -16.28 6.11
CA CYS A 206 -29.12 -15.05 5.63
C CYS A 206 -29.86 -14.51 4.41
N MET A 207 -29.73 -13.22 4.19
CA MET A 207 -30.26 -12.54 3.02
C MET A 207 -29.24 -12.48 1.90
N PHE A 208 -29.72 -12.54 0.67
CA PHE A 208 -28.93 -12.20 -0.51
C PHE A 208 -29.19 -10.75 -0.88
N LEU A 209 -28.17 -9.89 -0.83
CA LEU A 209 -28.26 -8.50 -1.22
C LEU A 209 -27.21 -8.16 -2.27
N THR A 210 -27.62 -7.39 -3.28
CA THR A 210 -26.73 -6.79 -4.28
C THR A 210 -26.05 -5.54 -3.71
N ASN A 211 -24.92 -5.09 -4.31
CA ASN A 211 -24.29 -3.83 -3.91
C ASN A 211 -25.27 -2.65 -3.91
N ALA A 212 -26.17 -2.58 -4.88
CA ALA A 212 -27.14 -1.51 -4.98
C ALA A 212 -28.15 -1.52 -3.80
N GLN A 213 -28.58 -2.71 -3.38
CA GLN A 213 -29.47 -2.85 -2.23
C GLN A 213 -28.77 -2.51 -0.92
N ILE A 214 -27.53 -2.98 -0.73
CA ILE A 214 -26.73 -2.62 0.45
C ILE A 214 -26.53 -1.10 0.49
N LEU A 215 -26.09 -0.48 -0.61
CA LEU A 215 -25.90 0.97 -0.70
C LEU A 215 -27.20 1.74 -0.44
N GLY A 216 -28.32 1.29 -1.01
CA GLY A 216 -29.62 1.90 -0.77
C GLY A 216 -30.02 1.92 0.72
N HIS A 217 -29.64 0.87 1.45
CA HIS A 217 -29.92 0.77 2.89
C HIS A 217 -28.94 1.63 3.72
N ILE A 218 -27.63 1.50 3.51
CA ILE A 218 -26.63 2.18 4.34
C ILE A 218 -26.46 3.67 4.01
N ASN A 219 -26.97 4.14 2.85
CA ASN A 219 -26.86 5.54 2.44
C ASN A 219 -27.97 6.44 3.00
N ILE A 220 -28.88 5.89 3.82
CA ILE A 220 -29.98 6.66 4.40
C ILE A 220 -29.42 7.69 5.40
N GLY A 221 -29.68 8.97 5.13
CA GLY A 221 -29.21 10.09 5.96
C GLY A 221 -27.75 10.52 5.71
N ILE A 222 -27.05 9.90 4.79
CA ILE A 222 -25.68 10.25 4.42
C ILE A 222 -25.68 11.33 3.34
N ARG A 223 -24.99 12.46 3.58
CA ARG A 223 -24.91 13.56 2.60
C ARG A 223 -23.95 13.26 1.44
N GLN A 224 -22.91 12.48 1.69
CA GLN A 224 -21.90 12.14 0.69
C GLN A 224 -22.28 10.82 0.00
N PRO A 225 -22.30 10.74 -1.33
CA PRO A 225 -22.61 9.51 -2.03
C PRO A 225 -21.53 8.45 -1.80
N LEU A 226 -21.96 7.25 -1.37
CA LEU A 226 -21.09 6.09 -1.20
C LEU A 226 -20.71 5.47 -2.54
N SER A 227 -19.51 4.92 -2.63
CA SER A 227 -18.99 4.32 -3.87
C SER A 227 -19.33 2.83 -3.96
N PRO A 228 -20.03 2.38 -5.04
CA PRO A 228 -20.26 0.95 -5.27
C PRO A 228 -18.99 0.12 -5.40
N THR A 229 -17.93 0.71 -5.95
CA THR A 229 -16.63 0.06 -6.12
C THR A 229 -15.94 -0.12 -4.76
N ARG A 230 -15.93 0.92 -3.93
CA ARG A 230 -15.37 0.84 -2.56
C ARG A 230 -16.15 -0.15 -1.72
N LEU A 231 -17.48 -0.12 -1.76
CA LEU A 231 -18.30 -1.11 -1.05
C LEU A 231 -17.92 -2.55 -1.46
N GLY A 232 -17.77 -2.83 -2.75
CA GLY A 232 -17.37 -4.15 -3.22
C GLY A 232 -16.00 -4.61 -2.70
N LEU A 233 -15.05 -3.68 -2.55
CA LEU A 233 -13.74 -3.96 -1.95
C LEU A 233 -13.87 -4.21 -0.44
N VAL A 234 -14.64 -3.38 0.27
CA VAL A 234 -14.93 -3.55 1.69
C VAL A 234 -15.56 -4.91 1.96
N MET A 235 -16.61 -5.27 1.24
CA MET A 235 -17.28 -6.57 1.42
C MET A 235 -16.32 -7.75 1.25
N LYS A 236 -15.41 -7.66 0.28
CA LYS A 236 -14.37 -8.68 0.08
C LYS A 236 -13.37 -8.71 1.23
N GLN A 237 -12.89 -7.56 1.70
CA GLN A 237 -11.91 -7.47 2.80
C GLN A 237 -12.50 -7.92 4.14
N GLU A 238 -13.78 -7.62 4.37
CA GLU A 238 -14.52 -8.08 5.55
C GLU A 238 -14.92 -9.57 5.45
N GLY A 239 -14.54 -10.25 4.35
CA GLY A 239 -14.71 -11.69 4.18
C GLY A 239 -16.14 -12.11 3.83
N TYR A 240 -16.96 -11.23 3.29
CA TYR A 240 -18.28 -11.61 2.77
C TYR A 240 -18.14 -12.42 1.47
N GLU A 241 -18.82 -13.54 1.42
CA GLU A 241 -18.83 -14.41 0.24
C GLU A 241 -19.64 -13.78 -0.91
N ALA A 242 -18.98 -13.55 -2.04
CA ALA A 242 -19.65 -13.08 -3.24
C ALA A 242 -20.38 -14.25 -3.93
N VAL A 243 -21.69 -14.16 -4.07
CA VAL A 243 -22.53 -15.18 -4.69
C VAL A 243 -23.34 -14.62 -5.86
N ARG A 244 -23.82 -15.51 -6.72
CA ARG A 244 -24.76 -15.16 -7.79
C ARG A 244 -26.12 -15.80 -7.50
N SER A 245 -27.17 -15.01 -7.55
CA SER A 245 -28.55 -15.47 -7.42
C SER A 245 -29.42 -14.74 -8.43
N GLY A 246 -30.23 -15.47 -9.19
CA GLY A 246 -31.09 -14.90 -10.22
C GLY A 246 -30.34 -14.08 -11.29
N GLY A 247 -29.10 -14.47 -11.65
CA GLY A 247 -28.27 -13.74 -12.63
C GLY A 247 -27.58 -12.49 -12.07
N ARG A 248 -27.84 -12.09 -10.82
CA ARG A 248 -27.27 -10.93 -10.16
C ARG A 248 -26.13 -11.34 -9.21
N ARG A 249 -25.08 -10.52 -9.17
CA ARG A 249 -24.00 -10.67 -8.18
C ARG A 249 -24.35 -9.90 -6.91
N GLY A 250 -24.11 -10.53 -5.76
CA GLY A 250 -24.34 -9.94 -4.44
C GLY A 250 -23.60 -10.72 -3.37
N TYR A 251 -24.00 -10.51 -2.12
CA TYR A 251 -23.38 -11.09 -0.94
C TYR A 251 -24.45 -11.72 -0.03
N ARG A 252 -24.04 -12.76 0.69
CA ARG A 252 -24.83 -13.29 1.80
C ARG A 252 -24.52 -12.49 3.05
N VAL A 253 -25.56 -11.90 3.66
CA VAL A 253 -25.43 -11.03 4.82
C VAL A 253 -26.53 -11.36 5.85
N VAL A 254 -26.24 -11.08 7.11
CA VAL A 254 -27.22 -11.00 8.19
C VAL A 254 -27.36 -9.53 8.56
N GLU A 255 -28.57 -9.01 8.48
CA GLU A 255 -28.88 -7.64 8.89
C GLU A 255 -28.99 -7.57 10.42
N LEU A 256 -28.29 -6.61 11.02
CA LEU A 256 -28.31 -6.37 12.45
C LEU A 256 -29.58 -5.64 12.85
N LYS A 257 -30.04 -5.87 14.08
CA LYS A 257 -31.27 -5.26 14.63
C LYS A 257 -30.92 -4.10 15.58
N GLY A 258 -31.93 -3.29 15.90
CA GLY A 258 -31.81 -2.03 16.63
C GLY A 258 -30.77 -1.98 17.75
N ASP A 259 -30.82 -2.94 18.70
CA ASP A 259 -29.88 -2.97 19.84
C ASP A 259 -28.42 -3.26 19.41
N GLU A 260 -28.24 -4.07 18.38
CA GLU A 260 -26.90 -4.39 17.82
C GLU A 260 -26.36 -3.19 17.04
N ILE A 261 -27.21 -2.56 16.22
CA ILE A 261 -26.87 -1.33 15.50
C ILE A 261 -26.44 -0.23 16.48
N TYR A 262 -27.23 -0.01 17.53
CA TYR A 262 -26.91 0.99 18.54
C TYR A 262 -25.58 0.71 19.25
N ARG A 263 -25.31 -0.54 19.64
CA ARG A 263 -24.01 -0.93 20.22
C ARG A 263 -22.84 -0.67 19.29
N ASN A 264 -22.98 -1.01 18.00
CA ASN A 264 -21.94 -0.80 17.01
C ASN A 264 -21.69 0.69 16.74
N GLN A 265 -22.76 1.49 16.66
CA GLN A 265 -22.64 2.96 16.53
C GLN A 265 -21.94 3.58 17.75
N CYS A 266 -22.26 3.15 18.96
CA CYS A 266 -21.59 3.62 20.18
C CYS A 266 -20.12 3.19 20.23
N ALA A 267 -19.80 1.99 19.75
CA ALA A 267 -18.42 1.52 19.67
C ALA A 267 -17.59 2.40 18.68
N MET A 268 -18.15 2.70 17.51
CA MET A 268 -17.49 3.56 16.52
C MET A 268 -17.30 5.00 17.00
N ALA A 269 -18.30 5.57 17.68
CA ALA A 269 -18.21 6.94 18.21
C ALA A 269 -17.06 7.10 19.23
N ARG A 270 -16.65 6.03 19.91
CA ARG A 270 -15.52 6.04 20.85
C ARG A 270 -14.16 6.05 20.15
N TYR A 271 -14.06 5.50 18.94
CA TYR A 271 -12.82 5.52 18.14
C TYR A 271 -12.57 6.86 17.42
N VAL A 272 -13.56 7.72 17.31
CA VAL A 272 -13.46 9.05 16.66
C VAL A 272 -13.18 10.17 17.67
N GLY A 273 -13.21 9.90 18.96
CA GLY A 273 -13.12 10.87 20.05
C GLY A 273 -11.79 10.88 20.85
N ASP A 274 -10.83 10.06 20.49
CA ASP A 274 -9.45 10.05 20.99
C ASP A 274 -8.49 10.45 19.85
#